data_00224b5e7acbbdf07888cdc5ff025c2f
#
_entry.id   00224b5e7acbbdf07888cdc5ff025c2f
#
_cell.length_a   1.000
_cell.length_b   1.000
_cell.length_c   1.000
_cell.angle_alpha   90.00
_cell.angle_beta   90.00
_cell.angle_gamma   90.00
#
_symmetry.space_group_name_H-M   'P 1'
#
loop_
_entity.id
_entity.type
_entity.pdbx_description
1 polymer ?
#
loop_
_entity_poly.entity_id
_entity_poly.type
_entity_poly.pdbx_seq_one_letter_code
_entity_poly.pdbx_strand_id
1 'polypeptide(L)'
;MTTQTRPVTAEELLRKPDDGFRYELVKGELRKTVPAGSEHGYVAYRIALLLGQYVEANNLGRVYAAETGFRISSNPDTVRAPDAAFVSRERVEAARRVEGYWPGAPDLAAEVVSPNDTHTGVTEKALAWLDAGSRMVLVVDPLQRAVTVYRSLDDIRVLTEDATVDGGDVVPGWRLPVADLFR
;
A
#
# COMPACT_ATOMS: atom_id res chain seq x y z
N MET A 1 -19.76 -29.51 -14.22
CA MET A 1 -18.38 -29.79 -13.78
C MET A 1 -17.65 -28.45 -13.68
N THR A 2 -17.48 -27.92 -12.48
CA THR A 2 -16.74 -26.67 -12.23
C THR A 2 -15.26 -27.03 -12.37
N THR A 3 -14.62 -26.58 -13.42
CA THR A 3 -13.16 -26.67 -13.56
C THR A 3 -12.56 -25.84 -12.45
N GLN A 4 -12.11 -26.50 -11.39
CA GLN A 4 -11.35 -25.86 -10.32
C GLN A 4 -9.98 -25.51 -10.92
N THR A 5 -9.83 -24.28 -11.41
CA THR A 5 -8.54 -23.77 -11.85
C THR A 5 -7.63 -23.68 -10.64
N ARG A 6 -6.42 -24.27 -10.74
CA ARG A 6 -5.45 -24.18 -9.63
C ARG A 6 -5.12 -22.71 -9.34
N PRO A 7 -4.82 -22.35 -8.09
CA PRO A 7 -4.36 -21.01 -7.74
C PRO A 7 -3.12 -20.62 -8.55
N VAL A 8 -3.11 -19.37 -9.03
CA VAL A 8 -1.93 -18.75 -9.66
C VAL A 8 -0.90 -18.43 -8.58
N THR A 9 0.39 -18.57 -8.91
CA THR A 9 1.47 -18.22 -7.99
C THR A 9 2.04 -16.83 -8.26
N ALA A 10 2.76 -16.27 -7.28
CA ALA A 10 3.45 -14.99 -7.40
C ALA A 10 4.50 -15.03 -8.52
N GLU A 11 5.20 -16.15 -8.67
CA GLU A 11 6.19 -16.35 -9.73
C GLU A 11 5.53 -16.40 -11.12
N GLU A 12 4.35 -16.97 -11.23
CA GLU A 12 3.58 -16.97 -12.50
C GLU A 12 3.08 -15.57 -12.84
N LEU A 13 2.61 -14.81 -11.84
CA LEU A 13 2.24 -13.41 -12.05
C LEU A 13 3.46 -12.57 -12.50
N LEU A 14 4.62 -12.75 -11.86
CA LEU A 14 5.84 -12.00 -12.20
C LEU A 14 6.32 -12.27 -13.64
N ARG A 15 6.10 -13.51 -14.16
CA ARG A 15 6.49 -13.92 -15.51
C ARG A 15 5.36 -13.74 -16.53
N LYS A 16 4.20 -13.27 -16.10
CA LYS A 16 3.06 -13.10 -16.99
C LYS A 16 3.44 -12.14 -18.13
N PRO A 17 3.21 -12.53 -19.40
CA PRO A 17 3.43 -11.63 -20.52
C PRO A 17 2.58 -10.36 -20.38
N ASP A 18 3.14 -9.24 -20.83
CA ASP A 18 2.38 -7.98 -20.89
C ASP A 18 1.23 -8.14 -21.88
N ASP A 19 0.02 -8.02 -21.37
CA ASP A 19 -1.23 -8.06 -22.14
C ASP A 19 -1.96 -6.70 -22.10
N GLY A 20 -1.25 -5.65 -21.67
CA GLY A 20 -1.78 -4.29 -21.52
C GLY A 20 -2.59 -4.06 -20.25
N PHE A 21 -2.59 -5.03 -19.33
CA PHE A 21 -3.32 -4.93 -18.06
C PHE A 21 -2.42 -5.14 -16.86
N ARG A 22 -2.78 -4.49 -15.77
CA ARG A 22 -2.15 -4.70 -14.47
C ARG A 22 -2.98 -5.66 -13.66
N TYR A 23 -2.31 -6.41 -12.79
CA TYR A 23 -2.93 -7.43 -11.96
C TYR A 23 -2.39 -7.41 -10.55
N GLU A 24 -3.28 -7.55 -9.60
CA GLU A 24 -2.98 -8.05 -8.27
C GLU A 24 -3.27 -9.55 -8.20
N LEU A 25 -2.67 -10.24 -7.27
CA LEU A 25 -2.96 -11.62 -6.95
C LEU A 25 -3.57 -11.69 -5.55
N VAL A 26 -4.78 -12.21 -5.43
CA VAL A 26 -5.46 -12.31 -4.14
C VAL A 26 -5.87 -13.76 -3.92
N LYS A 27 -5.22 -14.43 -2.96
CA LYS A 27 -5.47 -15.85 -2.65
C LYS A 27 -5.40 -16.75 -3.89
N GLY A 28 -4.42 -16.48 -4.77
CA GLY A 28 -4.24 -17.23 -6.02
C GLY A 28 -5.17 -16.84 -7.17
N GLU A 29 -6.00 -15.82 -7.01
CA GLU A 29 -6.89 -15.29 -8.05
C GLU A 29 -6.34 -13.98 -8.61
N LEU A 30 -6.20 -13.89 -9.94
CA LEU A 30 -5.80 -12.67 -10.62
C LEU A 30 -6.95 -11.65 -10.58
N ARG A 31 -6.67 -10.48 -10.03
CA ARG A 31 -7.56 -9.32 -10.05
C ARG A 31 -6.97 -8.26 -10.96
N LYS A 32 -7.72 -7.95 -12.02
CA LYS A 32 -7.35 -6.92 -12.98
C LYS A 32 -7.57 -5.55 -12.36
N THR A 33 -6.59 -4.66 -12.50
CA THR A 33 -6.69 -3.26 -12.11
C THR A 33 -6.82 -2.36 -13.34
N VAL A 34 -7.51 -1.25 -13.19
CA VAL A 34 -7.65 -0.22 -14.23
C VAL A 34 -6.76 0.98 -13.89
N PRO A 35 -6.33 1.77 -14.90
CA PRO A 35 -5.60 3.00 -14.63
C PRO A 35 -6.38 3.92 -13.68
N ALA A 36 -5.67 4.50 -12.71
CA ALA A 36 -6.23 5.46 -11.78
C ALA A 36 -6.56 6.81 -12.46
N GLY A 37 -7.54 7.53 -11.92
CA GLY A 37 -7.83 8.90 -12.34
C GLY A 37 -6.73 9.90 -11.93
N SER A 38 -6.76 11.11 -12.51
CA SER A 38 -5.71 12.11 -12.29
C SER A 38 -5.56 12.54 -10.83
N GLU A 39 -6.67 12.72 -10.13
CA GLU A 39 -6.65 13.13 -8.71
C GLU A 39 -6.06 12.04 -7.81
N HIS A 40 -6.48 10.79 -8.00
CA HIS A 40 -5.89 9.64 -7.30
C HIS A 40 -4.38 9.58 -7.53
N GLY A 41 -3.94 9.66 -8.79
CA GLY A 41 -2.51 9.62 -9.13
C GLY A 41 -1.72 10.77 -8.51
N TYR A 42 -2.31 11.98 -8.46
CA TYR A 42 -1.67 13.13 -7.83
C TYR A 42 -1.54 12.95 -6.31
N VAL A 43 -2.59 12.50 -5.63
CA VAL A 43 -2.55 12.26 -4.18
C VAL A 43 -1.58 11.12 -3.83
N ALA A 44 -1.56 10.03 -4.61
CA ALA A 44 -0.59 8.95 -4.46
C ALA A 44 0.86 9.46 -4.59
N TYR A 45 1.12 10.31 -5.59
CA TYR A 45 2.41 10.98 -5.75
C TYR A 45 2.75 11.86 -4.54
N ARG A 46 1.79 12.66 -4.02
CA ARG A 46 2.01 13.54 -2.86
C ARG A 46 2.41 12.73 -1.63
N ILE A 47 1.74 11.61 -1.37
CA ILE A 47 2.09 10.72 -0.25
C ILE A 47 3.51 10.21 -0.42
N ALA A 48 3.84 9.64 -1.58
CA ALA A 48 5.16 9.07 -1.86
C ALA A 48 6.27 10.13 -1.75
N LEU A 49 6.03 11.34 -2.27
CA LEU A 49 6.97 12.46 -2.21
C LEU A 49 7.24 12.89 -0.76
N LEU A 50 6.19 13.23 0.00
CA LEU A 50 6.32 13.78 1.35
C LEU A 50 6.89 12.77 2.34
N LEU A 51 6.49 11.50 2.21
CA LEU A 51 7.06 10.40 2.97
C LEU A 51 8.51 10.12 2.56
N GLY A 52 8.78 10.06 1.25
CA GLY A 52 10.10 9.78 0.70
C GLY A 52 11.13 10.81 1.09
N GLN A 53 10.82 12.09 0.96
CA GLN A 53 11.72 13.17 1.37
C GLN A 53 12.14 13.05 2.84
N TYR A 54 11.19 12.76 3.72
CA TYR A 54 11.49 12.60 5.14
C TYR A 54 12.31 11.36 5.43
N VAL A 55 11.92 10.22 4.85
CA VAL A 55 12.59 8.93 5.02
C VAL A 55 14.03 8.98 4.55
N GLU A 56 14.30 9.58 3.39
CA GLU A 56 15.66 9.75 2.83
C GLU A 56 16.49 10.70 3.68
N ALA A 57 15.96 11.87 4.04
CA ALA A 57 16.68 12.87 4.85
C ALA A 57 17.08 12.33 6.23
N ASN A 58 16.30 11.41 6.80
CA ASN A 58 16.56 10.82 8.11
C ASN A 58 17.12 9.38 8.03
N ASN A 59 17.38 8.87 6.83
CA ASN A 59 17.95 7.54 6.59
C ASN A 59 17.16 6.42 7.29
N LEU A 60 15.82 6.48 7.21
CA LEU A 60 14.93 5.56 7.93
C LEU A 60 14.65 4.26 7.17
N GLY A 61 14.89 4.22 5.85
CA GLY A 61 14.60 3.05 5.03
C GLY A 61 14.37 3.41 3.57
N ARG A 62 13.36 2.77 2.95
CA ARG A 62 12.98 3.04 1.56
C ARG A 62 11.48 3.28 1.42
N VAL A 63 11.13 4.20 0.54
CA VAL A 63 9.76 4.40 0.09
C VAL A 63 9.62 3.81 -1.31
N TYR A 64 8.54 3.10 -1.52
CA TYR A 64 8.17 2.51 -2.81
C TYR A 64 6.91 3.20 -3.32
N ALA A 65 6.91 3.54 -4.59
CA ALA A 65 5.76 4.13 -5.27
C ALA A 65 4.78 3.04 -5.74
N ALA A 66 3.65 3.45 -6.26
CA ALA A 66 2.62 2.61 -6.84
C ALA A 66 3.22 1.56 -7.80
N GLU A 67 2.53 0.42 -7.92
CA GLU A 67 2.89 -0.75 -8.73
C GLU A 67 4.00 -1.63 -8.15
N THR A 68 4.65 -1.23 -7.07
CA THR A 68 5.58 -2.12 -6.39
C THR A 68 4.83 -3.23 -5.67
N GLY A 69 4.99 -4.47 -6.13
CA GLY A 69 4.30 -5.61 -5.55
C GLY A 69 4.92 -6.10 -4.25
N PHE A 70 4.07 -6.39 -3.28
CA PHE A 70 4.39 -7.00 -2.00
C PHE A 70 3.71 -8.36 -1.91
N ARG A 71 4.48 -9.45 -1.74
CA ARG A 71 3.92 -10.79 -1.51
C ARG A 71 3.58 -10.95 -0.05
N ILE A 72 2.32 -10.71 0.29
CA ILE A 72 1.85 -10.64 1.68
C ILE A 72 1.36 -11.98 2.25
N SER A 73 1.12 -12.98 1.41
CA SER A 73 0.86 -14.34 1.86
C SER A 73 1.29 -15.37 0.82
N SER A 74 1.42 -16.62 1.26
CA SER A 74 1.73 -17.79 0.43
C SER A 74 0.75 -18.93 0.74
N ASN A 75 0.49 -19.76 -0.27
CA ASN A 75 -0.38 -20.96 -0.19
C ASN A 75 -1.79 -20.69 0.34
N PRO A 76 -2.65 -19.99 -0.38
CA PRO A 76 -2.43 -19.41 -1.71
C PRO A 76 -1.76 -18.03 -1.66
N ASP A 77 -1.06 -17.70 -2.75
CA ASP A 77 -0.31 -16.46 -2.84
C ASP A 77 -1.21 -15.23 -2.91
N THR A 78 -0.77 -14.17 -2.24
CA THR A 78 -1.35 -12.84 -2.39
C THR A 78 -0.23 -11.84 -2.64
N VAL A 79 -0.33 -11.12 -3.76
CA VAL A 79 0.56 -10.01 -4.14
C VAL A 79 -0.29 -8.78 -4.36
N ARG A 80 -0.03 -7.75 -3.60
CA ARG A 80 -0.70 -6.44 -3.70
C ARG A 80 0.32 -5.33 -3.91
N ALA A 81 -0.12 -4.26 -4.55
CA ALA A 81 0.67 -3.06 -4.78
C ALA A 81 -0.06 -1.85 -4.16
N PRO A 82 0.43 -1.31 -3.05
CA PRO A 82 -0.14 -0.09 -2.46
C PRO A 82 0.27 1.13 -3.28
N ASP A 83 -0.46 2.24 -3.16
CA ASP A 83 -0.14 3.49 -3.86
C ASP A 83 1.17 4.13 -3.37
N ALA A 84 1.50 3.93 -2.11
CA ALA A 84 2.84 4.19 -1.56
C ALA A 84 3.13 3.22 -0.41
N ALA A 85 4.40 2.90 -0.21
CA ALA A 85 4.82 2.01 0.89
C ALA A 85 6.13 2.46 1.49
N PHE A 86 6.32 2.19 2.79
CA PHE A 86 7.59 2.36 3.47
C PHE A 86 8.05 1.04 4.06
N VAL A 87 9.33 0.75 3.89
CA VAL A 87 10.03 -0.37 4.52
C VAL A 87 11.21 0.17 5.30
N SER A 88 11.30 -0.22 6.56
CA SER A 88 12.35 0.23 7.48
C SER A 88 13.75 -0.19 7.01
N ARG A 89 14.75 0.62 7.39
CA ARG A 89 16.15 0.37 7.02
C ARG A 89 16.62 -1.02 7.44
N GLU A 90 16.30 -1.45 8.66
CA GLU A 90 16.64 -2.76 9.16
C GLU A 90 16.15 -3.89 8.23
N ARG A 91 14.90 -3.80 7.77
CA ARG A 91 14.31 -4.78 6.86
C ARG A 91 14.93 -4.71 5.45
N VAL A 92 15.23 -3.50 4.98
CA VAL A 92 15.90 -3.31 3.67
C VAL A 92 17.30 -3.92 3.68
N GLU A 93 18.07 -3.71 4.76
CA GLU A 93 19.42 -4.27 4.91
C GLU A 93 19.38 -5.78 5.08
N ALA A 94 18.43 -6.32 5.85
CA ALA A 94 18.25 -7.77 6.03
C ALA A 94 17.87 -8.48 4.73
N ALA A 95 17.03 -7.87 3.92
CA ALA A 95 16.59 -8.43 2.63
C ALA A 95 17.67 -8.37 1.54
N ARG A 96 18.72 -7.55 1.70
CA ARG A 96 19.77 -7.32 0.71
C ARG A 96 19.19 -6.91 -0.65
N ARG A 97 19.37 -7.75 -1.69
CA ARG A 97 18.77 -7.57 -3.01
C ARG A 97 17.50 -8.40 -3.13
N VAL A 98 16.37 -7.74 -3.32
CA VAL A 98 15.09 -8.42 -3.60
C VAL A 98 14.92 -8.52 -5.10
N GLU A 99 14.75 -9.73 -5.60
CA GLU A 99 14.39 -10.01 -6.99
C GLU A 99 12.87 -10.33 -7.05
N GLY A 100 12.14 -9.59 -7.88
CA GLY A 100 10.68 -9.71 -7.96
C GLY A 100 9.93 -8.92 -6.88
N TYR A 101 8.88 -9.51 -6.33
CA TYR A 101 8.04 -8.87 -5.32
C TYR A 101 8.73 -8.79 -3.96
N TRP A 102 8.45 -7.72 -3.22
CA TRP A 102 8.94 -7.60 -1.85
C TRP A 102 8.35 -8.72 -0.97
N PRO A 103 9.17 -9.44 -0.17
CA PRO A 103 8.69 -10.50 0.71
C PRO A 103 8.01 -9.93 1.97
N GLY A 104 6.72 -10.22 2.13
CA GLY A 104 5.91 -9.71 3.24
C GLY A 104 5.34 -8.32 3.02
N ALA A 105 4.57 -7.82 3.98
CA ALA A 105 3.95 -6.51 3.94
C ALA A 105 4.97 -5.38 4.21
N PRO A 106 4.76 -4.15 3.74
CA PRO A 106 5.56 -2.98 4.14
C PRO A 106 5.28 -2.61 5.60
N ASP A 107 6.14 -1.83 6.23
CA ASP A 107 5.89 -1.30 7.58
C ASP A 107 4.74 -0.28 7.58
N LEU A 108 4.66 0.56 6.52
CA LEU A 108 3.53 1.43 6.24
C LEU A 108 3.05 1.21 4.81
N ALA A 109 1.74 0.98 4.63
CA ALA A 109 1.06 0.99 3.35
C ALA A 109 0.13 2.20 3.25
N ALA A 110 0.06 2.84 2.08
CA ALA A 110 -0.90 3.91 1.80
C ALA A 110 -1.73 3.55 0.57
N GLU A 111 -3.02 3.73 0.70
CA GLU A 111 -4.03 3.49 -0.33
C GLU A 111 -4.85 4.74 -0.54
N VAL A 112 -5.03 5.14 -1.77
CA VAL A 112 -5.86 6.28 -2.16
C VAL A 112 -7.21 5.77 -2.67
N VAL A 113 -8.29 6.28 -2.10
CA VAL A 113 -9.65 5.88 -2.50
C VAL A 113 -9.95 6.39 -3.91
N SER A 114 -10.44 5.51 -4.75
CA SER A 114 -10.95 5.84 -6.10
C SER A 114 -12.47 6.03 -6.08
N PRO A 115 -13.04 6.82 -7.00
CA PRO A 115 -14.49 7.07 -7.03
C PRO A 115 -15.37 5.82 -7.15
N ASN A 116 -14.83 4.72 -7.66
CA ASN A 116 -15.53 3.45 -7.84
C ASN A 116 -15.30 2.45 -6.69
N ASP A 117 -14.48 2.82 -5.70
CA ASP A 117 -14.22 1.97 -4.56
C ASP A 117 -15.43 1.97 -3.60
N THR A 118 -15.73 0.80 -3.06
CA THR A 118 -16.71 0.69 -1.99
C THR A 118 -16.04 0.84 -0.63
N HIS A 119 -16.72 1.42 0.33
CA HIS A 119 -16.22 1.54 1.70
C HIS A 119 -15.76 0.17 2.26
N THR A 120 -16.55 -0.89 2.02
CA THR A 120 -16.20 -2.24 2.45
C THR A 120 -14.90 -2.73 1.80
N GLY A 121 -14.75 -2.55 0.48
CA GLY A 121 -13.56 -2.98 -0.25
C GLY A 121 -12.29 -2.27 0.22
N VAL A 122 -12.38 -0.96 0.47
CA VAL A 122 -11.27 -0.15 1.01
C VAL A 122 -10.88 -0.63 2.42
N THR A 123 -11.88 -0.85 3.27
CA THR A 123 -11.65 -1.36 4.64
C THR A 123 -11.03 -2.75 4.62
N GLU A 124 -11.56 -3.68 3.81
CA GLU A 124 -10.98 -5.02 3.64
C GLU A 124 -9.52 -4.97 3.17
N LYS A 125 -9.19 -4.04 2.26
CA LYS A 125 -7.83 -3.87 1.78
C LYS A 125 -6.90 -3.36 2.88
N ALA A 126 -7.35 -2.39 3.67
CA ALA A 126 -6.60 -1.87 4.82
C ALA A 126 -6.35 -2.96 5.89
N LEU A 127 -7.38 -3.73 6.22
CA LEU A 127 -7.26 -4.84 7.16
C LEU A 127 -6.33 -5.94 6.64
N ALA A 128 -6.38 -6.25 5.33
CA ALA A 128 -5.47 -7.22 4.74
C ALA A 128 -3.99 -6.83 4.86
N TRP A 129 -3.67 -5.52 4.81
CA TRP A 129 -2.33 -5.02 5.07
C TRP A 129 -1.91 -5.21 6.54
N LEU A 130 -2.80 -4.89 7.48
CA LEU A 130 -2.54 -5.11 8.92
C LEU A 130 -2.34 -6.59 9.23
N ASP A 131 -3.23 -7.46 8.75
CA ASP A 131 -3.16 -8.90 8.95
C ASP A 131 -1.86 -9.50 8.37
N ALA A 132 -1.35 -8.91 7.30
CA ALA A 132 -0.08 -9.31 6.69
C ALA A 132 1.16 -8.76 7.43
N GLY A 133 0.98 -7.91 8.45
CA GLY A 133 2.05 -7.40 9.30
C GLY A 133 2.45 -5.94 9.05
N SER A 134 1.70 -5.18 8.25
CA SER A 134 1.89 -3.72 8.22
C SER A 134 1.55 -3.13 9.59
N ARG A 135 2.40 -2.24 10.07
CA ARG A 135 2.25 -1.59 11.39
C ARG A 135 1.40 -0.32 11.32
N MET A 136 1.23 0.21 10.12
CA MET A 136 0.43 1.40 9.85
C MET A 136 -0.15 1.32 8.44
N VAL A 137 -1.43 1.61 8.29
CA VAL A 137 -2.06 1.76 6.99
C VAL A 137 -2.74 3.12 6.92
N LEU A 138 -2.48 3.84 5.85
CA LEU A 138 -3.13 5.11 5.53
C LEU A 138 -4.13 4.88 4.40
N VAL A 139 -5.39 5.18 4.65
CA VAL A 139 -6.42 5.25 3.60
C VAL A 139 -6.74 6.72 3.38
N VAL A 140 -6.38 7.23 2.21
CA VAL A 140 -6.55 8.64 1.86
C VAL A 140 -7.77 8.80 0.95
N ASP A 141 -8.75 9.57 1.38
CA ASP A 141 -9.96 9.88 0.62
C ASP A 141 -9.87 11.31 0.06
N PRO A 142 -9.62 11.47 -1.26
CA PRO A 142 -9.53 12.78 -1.88
C PRO A 142 -10.85 13.55 -1.86
N LEU A 143 -12.01 12.87 -1.94
CA LEU A 143 -13.32 13.50 -1.94
C LEU A 143 -13.66 14.08 -0.58
N GLN A 144 -13.37 13.35 0.49
CA GLN A 144 -13.58 13.80 1.87
C GLN A 144 -12.43 14.65 2.41
N ARG A 145 -11.31 14.71 1.67
CA ARG A 145 -10.06 15.36 2.08
C ARG A 145 -9.63 14.91 3.48
N ALA A 146 -9.61 13.61 3.67
CA ALA A 146 -9.38 12.96 4.94
C ALA A 146 -8.42 11.79 4.82
N VAL A 147 -7.79 11.43 5.92
CA VAL A 147 -6.94 10.24 6.05
C VAL A 147 -7.44 9.38 7.19
N THR A 148 -7.78 8.13 6.91
CA THR A 148 -8.01 7.14 7.96
C THR A 148 -6.70 6.40 8.24
N VAL A 149 -6.24 6.48 9.48
CA VAL A 149 -5.03 5.82 9.97
C VAL A 149 -5.43 4.55 10.70
N TYR A 150 -4.96 3.41 10.23
CA TYR A 150 -5.13 2.11 10.89
C TYR A 150 -3.79 1.69 11.51
N ARG A 151 -3.76 1.40 12.81
CA ARG A 151 -2.61 0.81 13.51
C ARG A 151 -2.92 -0.57 14.06
N SER A 152 -4.17 -0.80 14.43
CA SER A 152 -4.76 -2.08 14.83
C SER A 152 -6.27 -2.00 14.62
N LEU A 153 -6.99 -3.10 14.91
CA LEU A 153 -8.46 -3.09 14.90
C LEU A 153 -9.07 -2.15 15.95
N ASP A 154 -8.34 -1.87 17.02
CA ASP A 154 -8.76 -1.02 18.14
C ASP A 154 -8.18 0.40 18.07
N ASP A 155 -7.27 0.68 17.12
CA ASP A 155 -6.69 2.02 16.90
C ASP A 155 -6.87 2.44 15.43
N ILE A 156 -8.07 2.93 15.15
CA ILE A 156 -8.47 3.49 13.86
C ILE A 156 -8.88 4.94 14.08
N ARG A 157 -8.27 5.87 13.34
CA ARG A 157 -8.53 7.32 13.47
C ARG A 157 -8.77 7.96 12.13
N VAL A 158 -9.83 8.75 12.03
CA VAL A 158 -10.10 9.61 10.88
C VAL A 158 -9.54 10.99 11.16
N LEU A 159 -8.68 11.47 10.29
CA LEU A 159 -8.02 12.77 10.36
C LEU A 159 -8.48 13.63 9.19
N THR A 160 -9.02 14.81 9.49
CA THR A 160 -9.42 15.82 8.50
C THR A 160 -8.28 16.79 8.20
N GLU A 161 -8.49 17.75 7.29
CA GLU A 161 -7.45 18.69 6.83
C GLU A 161 -6.75 19.46 7.94
N ASP A 162 -7.42 19.73 9.05
CA ASP A 162 -6.85 20.46 10.19
C ASP A 162 -5.89 19.60 11.04
N ALA A 163 -5.89 18.29 10.79
CA ALA A 163 -5.11 17.34 11.55
C ALA A 163 -3.77 17.03 10.90
N THR A 164 -2.94 16.32 11.63
CA THR A 164 -1.62 15.85 11.19
C THR A 164 -1.51 14.36 11.43
N VAL A 165 -1.14 13.61 10.38
CA VAL A 165 -0.71 12.22 10.52
C VAL A 165 0.62 12.20 11.25
N ASP A 166 0.72 11.37 12.29
CA ASP A 166 1.96 11.13 13.04
C ASP A 166 2.48 9.73 12.70
N GLY A 167 3.72 9.64 12.21
CA GLY A 167 4.37 8.37 11.89
C GLY A 167 4.59 7.44 13.09
N GLY A 168 4.59 8.01 14.30
CA GLY A 168 4.79 7.28 15.55
C GLY A 168 6.13 6.53 15.53
N ASP A 169 6.07 5.27 15.95
CA ASP A 169 7.22 4.35 15.97
C ASP A 169 7.47 3.66 14.62
N VAL A 170 6.54 3.78 13.65
CA VAL A 170 6.69 3.20 12.31
C VAL A 170 7.60 4.06 11.44
N VAL A 171 7.37 5.37 11.42
CA VAL A 171 8.23 6.37 10.76
C VAL A 171 8.57 7.46 11.80
N PRO A 172 9.57 7.23 12.64
CA PRO A 172 9.84 8.08 13.79
C PRO A 172 10.07 9.55 13.42
N GLY A 173 9.26 10.43 14.04
CA GLY A 173 9.33 11.87 13.84
C GLY A 173 8.64 12.40 12.57
N TRP A 174 8.15 11.53 11.69
CA TRP A 174 7.41 11.96 10.51
C TRP A 174 6.05 12.53 10.90
N ARG A 175 5.78 13.71 10.40
CA ARG A 175 4.51 14.42 10.59
C ARG A 175 4.04 14.95 9.26
N LEU A 176 2.83 14.57 8.85
CA LEU A 176 2.21 14.98 7.60
C LEU A 176 0.90 15.74 7.89
N PRO A 177 0.86 17.05 7.72
CA PRO A 177 -0.40 17.79 7.71
C PRO A 177 -1.31 17.24 6.60
N VAL A 178 -2.53 16.84 6.94
CA VAL A 178 -3.46 16.21 5.97
C VAL A 178 -3.73 17.14 4.79
N ALA A 179 -3.86 18.45 5.04
CA ALA A 179 -4.03 19.46 3.98
C ALA A 179 -2.95 19.41 2.90
N ASP A 180 -1.72 18.99 3.21
CA ASP A 180 -0.59 18.97 2.26
C ASP A 180 -0.75 17.91 1.16
N LEU A 181 -1.62 16.92 1.36
CA LEU A 181 -1.92 15.89 0.37
C LEU A 181 -2.76 16.43 -0.80
N PHE A 182 -3.52 17.49 -0.57
CA PHE A 182 -4.57 17.97 -1.47
C PHE A 182 -4.31 19.38 -2.04
N ARG A 183 -3.06 19.86 -1.93
CA ARG A 183 -2.63 21.18 -2.46
C ARG A 183 -2.18 21.09 -3.89
#